data_6710f9fc7b012a4b5c29db5841a73cd8
#
_entry.id   6710f9fc7b012a4b5c29db5841a73cd8
#
_cell.length_a   1.000
_cell.length_b   1.000
_cell.length_c   1.000
_cell.angle_alpha   90.00
_cell.angle_beta   90.00
_cell.angle_gamma   90.00
#
_symmetry.space_group_name_H-M   'P 1'
#
loop_
_entity.id
_entity.type
_entity.pdbx_description
1 polymer ?
#
loop_
_entity_poly.entity_id
_entity_poly.type
_entity_poly.pdbx_seq_one_letter_code
_entity_poly.pdbx_strand_id
1 'polypeptide(L)'
;AFDESDPVLKAWRGAFPDVGKPRSEISKELEDHLRYPEDMFKVQRELIAKYHVSDPGVFFQNDSFWSVPTDPTAPQDRQDNAQPPYYVVAADPKTNKPSFQLITPFRGLRREFLAAHMSVGSDPDNYGQINVRVLPTGTQTLGPNQAQDTMMSSDEIARERTLLKGTNDLTNGNLLTLPVGDGQILYVEPVYSQRSGQDSAFPKLLRVLVSYNGQVGYAPTIAEALSQVGINTSSTTDIREIDGSVVDPGKDKDKKKSKDEDKSNADGKDSGSNDDKDSNAKGAAGKTDKTDGKGTDTSPEQRVRDAMDKVNKTRESGSFEEFGKALDELDKAVQELQSDR
;
A
#
# COMPACT_ATOMS: atom_id res chain seq x y z
N ALA A 1 -3.78 -8.25 22.90
CA ALA A 1 -3.23 -8.21 24.26
C ALA A 1 -4.40 -8.36 25.23
N PHE A 2 -4.24 -9.24 26.20
CA PHE A 2 -5.26 -9.45 27.22
C PHE A 2 -4.89 -8.63 28.47
N ASP A 3 -5.89 -8.02 29.09
CA ASP A 3 -5.69 -7.39 30.41
C ASP A 3 -5.61 -8.50 31.47
N GLU A 4 -4.42 -8.71 32.01
CA GLU A 4 -4.17 -9.74 33.03
C GLU A 4 -4.94 -9.47 34.35
N SER A 5 -5.46 -8.26 34.54
CA SER A 5 -6.28 -7.91 35.71
C SER A 5 -7.76 -8.28 35.53
N ASP A 6 -8.21 -8.53 34.29
CA ASP A 6 -9.61 -8.84 33.97
C ASP A 6 -10.07 -10.14 34.66
N PRO A 7 -11.09 -10.07 35.51
CA PRO A 7 -11.62 -11.26 36.24
C PRO A 7 -12.26 -12.27 35.27
N VAL A 8 -12.84 -11.81 34.17
CA VAL A 8 -13.45 -12.70 33.15
C VAL A 8 -12.36 -13.48 32.43
N LEU A 9 -11.26 -12.83 32.05
CA LEU A 9 -10.11 -13.52 31.46
C LEU A 9 -9.52 -14.57 32.42
N LYS A 10 -9.38 -14.24 33.72
CA LYS A 10 -8.92 -15.20 34.74
C LYS A 10 -9.83 -16.42 34.84
N ALA A 11 -11.15 -16.21 34.85
CA ALA A 11 -12.11 -17.31 34.87
C ALA A 11 -12.01 -18.20 33.63
N TRP A 12 -11.90 -17.60 32.45
CA TRP A 12 -11.72 -18.32 31.17
C TRP A 12 -10.42 -19.12 31.15
N ARG A 13 -9.31 -18.55 31.59
CA ARG A 13 -8.02 -19.25 31.67
C ARG A 13 -8.06 -20.39 32.70
N GLY A 14 -8.80 -20.23 33.77
CA GLY A 14 -9.02 -21.32 34.74
C GLY A 14 -9.80 -22.49 34.17
N ALA A 15 -10.80 -22.22 33.34
CA ALA A 15 -11.60 -23.24 32.68
C ALA A 15 -10.91 -23.88 31.45
N PHE A 16 -10.10 -23.10 30.74
CA PHE A 16 -9.44 -23.49 29.51
C PHE A 16 -7.96 -23.05 29.48
N PRO A 17 -7.08 -23.71 30.24
CA PRO A 17 -5.69 -23.27 30.42
C PRO A 17 -4.86 -23.25 29.12
N ASP A 18 -5.24 -24.06 28.12
CA ASP A 18 -4.52 -24.18 26.86
C ASP A 18 -4.94 -23.18 25.79
N VAL A 19 -6.00 -22.39 26.03
CA VAL A 19 -6.56 -21.48 25.00
C VAL A 19 -5.82 -20.15 24.92
N GLY A 20 -5.08 -19.76 25.92
CA GLY A 20 -4.37 -18.48 25.90
C GLY A 20 -3.03 -18.55 26.60
N LYS A 21 -2.00 -18.09 25.90
CA LYS A 21 -0.66 -17.96 26.46
C LYS A 21 -0.39 -16.52 26.91
N PRO A 22 0.47 -16.31 27.93
CA PRO A 22 0.85 -14.98 28.35
C PRO A 22 1.65 -14.27 27.24
N ARG A 23 1.53 -12.94 27.17
CA ARG A 23 2.25 -12.11 26.19
C ARG A 23 3.76 -12.32 26.23
N SER A 24 4.32 -12.62 27.40
CA SER A 24 5.76 -12.89 27.58
C SER A 24 6.29 -14.12 26.81
N GLU A 25 5.40 -14.99 26.30
CA GLU A 25 5.77 -16.13 25.48
C GLU A 25 5.79 -15.83 23.98
N ILE A 26 5.39 -14.61 23.57
CA ILE A 26 5.44 -14.20 22.17
C ILE A 26 6.91 -13.87 21.82
N SER A 27 7.42 -14.45 20.74
CA SER A 27 8.75 -14.07 20.24
C SER A 27 8.74 -12.62 19.74
N LYS A 28 9.90 -11.96 19.83
CA LYS A 28 10.02 -10.57 19.38
C LYS A 28 9.66 -10.41 17.91
N GLU A 29 10.08 -11.35 17.07
CA GLU A 29 9.75 -11.33 15.64
C GLU A 29 8.24 -11.40 15.43
N LEU A 30 7.52 -12.21 16.19
CA LEU A 30 6.07 -12.30 16.09
C LEU A 30 5.40 -11.03 16.66
N GLU A 31 5.92 -10.48 17.75
CA GLU A 31 5.42 -9.23 18.35
C GLU A 31 5.55 -8.05 17.37
N ASP A 32 6.66 -7.96 16.65
CA ASP A 32 6.91 -6.91 15.64
C ASP A 32 5.97 -7.02 14.41
N HIS A 33 5.32 -8.18 14.22
CA HIS A 33 4.36 -8.42 13.13
C HIS A 33 2.89 -8.36 13.57
N LEU A 34 2.62 -8.05 14.83
CA LEU A 34 1.25 -7.93 15.32
C LEU A 34 0.54 -6.75 14.63
N ARG A 35 -0.74 -6.97 14.33
CA ARG A 35 -1.68 -5.96 13.85
C ARG A 35 -2.84 -5.85 14.83
N TYR A 36 -3.32 -4.64 15.04
CA TYR A 36 -4.52 -4.47 15.83
C TYR A 36 -5.72 -5.08 15.09
N PRO A 37 -6.54 -5.95 15.73
CA PRO A 37 -7.62 -6.65 15.05
C PRO A 37 -8.68 -5.68 14.51
N GLU A 38 -8.94 -5.74 13.20
CA GLU A 38 -9.88 -4.87 12.52
C GLU A 38 -11.30 -4.99 13.07
N ASP A 39 -11.77 -6.22 13.32
CA ASP A 39 -13.14 -6.42 13.82
C ASP A 39 -13.32 -5.88 15.23
N MET A 40 -12.31 -5.99 16.09
CA MET A 40 -12.34 -5.36 17.42
C MET A 40 -12.38 -3.83 17.29
N PHE A 41 -11.60 -3.26 16.38
CA PHE A 41 -11.61 -1.83 16.11
C PHE A 41 -12.98 -1.36 15.59
N LYS A 42 -13.63 -2.13 14.70
CA LYS A 42 -14.99 -1.83 14.21
C LYS A 42 -16.00 -1.77 15.36
N VAL A 43 -15.95 -2.71 16.29
CA VAL A 43 -16.83 -2.68 17.48
C VAL A 43 -16.53 -1.46 18.34
N GLN A 44 -15.26 -1.17 18.61
CA GLN A 44 -14.86 -0.03 19.41
C GLN A 44 -15.25 1.31 18.80
N ARG A 45 -15.11 1.47 17.48
CA ARG A 45 -15.54 2.70 16.79
C ARG A 45 -17.04 2.94 16.93
N GLU A 46 -17.88 1.90 16.82
CA GLU A 46 -19.32 2.01 17.01
C GLU A 46 -19.69 2.41 18.45
N LEU A 47 -18.95 1.89 19.42
CA LEU A 47 -19.13 2.28 20.82
C LEU A 47 -18.70 3.73 21.04
N ILE A 48 -17.54 4.14 20.57
CA ILE A 48 -17.02 5.50 20.72
C ILE A 48 -17.92 6.51 20.01
N ALA A 49 -18.49 6.15 18.86
CA ALA A 49 -19.40 7.02 18.12
C ALA A 49 -20.60 7.53 18.95
N LYS A 50 -20.99 6.81 20.00
CA LYS A 50 -22.10 7.16 20.91
C LYS A 50 -21.62 7.54 22.30
N TYR A 51 -20.74 6.72 22.89
CA TYR A 51 -20.36 6.81 24.29
C TYR A 51 -19.23 7.80 24.60
N HIS A 52 -18.77 8.58 23.61
CA HIS A 52 -17.90 9.73 23.86
C HIS A 52 -18.63 10.89 24.53
N VAL A 53 -19.96 10.91 24.47
CA VAL A 53 -20.80 11.93 25.08
C VAL A 53 -21.01 11.58 26.56
N SER A 54 -20.48 12.41 27.45
CA SER A 54 -20.55 12.20 28.91
C SER A 54 -21.75 12.88 29.57
N ASP A 55 -22.30 13.93 28.97
CA ASP A 55 -23.48 14.63 29.52
C ASP A 55 -24.75 13.84 29.23
N PRO A 56 -25.54 13.45 30.25
CA PRO A 56 -26.76 12.67 30.05
C PRO A 56 -27.85 13.38 29.23
N GLY A 57 -27.96 14.71 29.36
CA GLY A 57 -28.93 15.49 28.59
C GLY A 57 -28.59 15.55 27.10
N VAL A 58 -27.31 15.78 26.79
CA VAL A 58 -26.79 15.78 25.41
C VAL A 58 -26.87 14.36 24.83
N PHE A 59 -26.58 13.33 25.63
CA PHE A 59 -26.69 11.94 25.22
C PHE A 59 -28.14 11.58 24.83
N PHE A 60 -29.10 12.00 25.63
CA PHE A 60 -30.52 11.74 25.37
C PHE A 60 -31.03 12.40 24.07
N GLN A 61 -30.51 13.59 23.73
CA GLN A 61 -30.85 14.30 22.50
C GLN A 61 -30.19 13.67 21.26
N ASN A 62 -29.12 12.89 21.42
CA ASN A 62 -28.30 12.23 20.41
C ASN A 62 -27.70 13.12 19.28
N ASP A 63 -27.80 14.44 19.40
CA ASP A 63 -27.34 15.37 18.37
C ASP A 63 -25.82 15.45 18.25
N SER A 64 -25.11 15.08 19.31
CA SER A 64 -23.66 15.06 19.38
C SER A 64 -23.06 13.70 19.00
N PHE A 65 -23.88 12.71 18.69
CA PHE A 65 -23.37 11.40 18.26
C PHE A 65 -22.65 11.49 16.92
N TRP A 66 -21.71 10.61 16.75
CA TRP A 66 -21.03 10.42 15.48
C TRP A 66 -21.55 9.20 14.75
N SER A 67 -21.20 9.09 13.49
CA SER A 67 -21.40 7.90 12.67
C SER A 67 -20.18 7.68 11.78
N VAL A 68 -19.95 6.42 11.40
CA VAL A 68 -18.97 6.10 10.39
C VAL A 68 -19.52 6.55 9.04
N PRO A 69 -18.75 7.29 8.22
CA PRO A 69 -19.21 7.66 6.88
C PRO A 69 -19.38 6.42 6.01
N THR A 70 -20.19 6.52 4.97
CA THR A 70 -20.22 5.51 3.91
C THR A 70 -18.94 5.56 3.09
N ASP A 71 -18.59 4.46 2.45
CA ASP A 71 -17.40 4.37 1.61
C ASP A 71 -17.68 5.01 0.23
N PRO A 72 -17.11 6.19 -0.06
CA PRO A 72 -17.38 6.88 -1.32
C PRO A 72 -16.71 6.17 -2.52
N THR A 73 -15.78 5.26 -2.28
CA THR A 73 -15.05 4.52 -3.31
C THR A 73 -15.64 3.14 -3.58
N ALA A 74 -16.65 2.74 -2.81
CA ALA A 74 -17.32 1.46 -2.98
C ALA A 74 -18.07 1.39 -4.32
N PRO A 75 -18.15 0.20 -4.93
CA PRO A 75 -19.03 -0.06 -6.08
C PRO A 75 -20.48 0.31 -5.77
N GLN A 76 -21.24 0.68 -6.81
CA GLN A 76 -22.63 1.18 -6.65
C GLN A 76 -23.55 0.27 -5.86
N ASP A 77 -23.35 -1.04 -5.91
CA ASP A 77 -24.10 -2.04 -5.17
C ASP A 77 -23.76 -2.08 -3.66
N ARG A 78 -22.70 -1.39 -3.24
CA ARG A 78 -22.19 -1.35 -1.86
C ARG A 78 -21.97 0.05 -1.32
N GLN A 79 -22.50 1.08 -1.96
CA GLN A 79 -22.34 2.49 -1.53
C GLN A 79 -22.90 2.81 -0.14
N ASP A 80 -23.86 2.02 0.35
CA ASP A 80 -24.42 2.18 1.70
C ASP A 80 -23.56 1.55 2.79
N ASN A 81 -22.49 0.84 2.43
CA ASN A 81 -21.61 0.22 3.40
C ASN A 81 -20.77 1.27 4.12
N ALA A 82 -20.62 1.09 5.43
CA ALA A 82 -19.71 1.90 6.21
C ALA A 82 -18.27 1.76 5.70
N GLN A 83 -17.57 2.88 5.59
CA GLN A 83 -16.17 2.90 5.19
C GLN A 83 -15.34 1.96 6.07
N PRO A 84 -14.57 1.02 5.48
CA PRO A 84 -13.71 0.15 6.26
C PRO A 84 -12.58 0.94 6.92
N PRO A 85 -12.07 0.50 8.06
CA PRO A 85 -10.85 1.08 8.60
C PRO A 85 -9.64 0.69 7.75
N TYR A 86 -8.62 1.56 7.70
CA TYR A 86 -7.42 1.32 6.90
C TYR A 86 -6.17 1.26 7.75
N TYR A 87 -5.29 0.28 7.47
CA TYR A 87 -3.95 0.25 8.02
C TYR A 87 -3.06 1.22 7.25
N VAL A 88 -2.40 2.11 7.98
CA VAL A 88 -1.50 3.11 7.42
C VAL A 88 -0.25 3.27 8.28
N VAL A 89 0.84 3.70 7.66
CA VAL A 89 1.98 4.23 8.39
C VAL A 89 1.84 5.75 8.41
N ALA A 90 1.57 6.30 9.57
CA ALA A 90 1.35 7.73 9.75
C ALA A 90 2.04 8.19 11.05
N ALA A 91 2.17 9.51 11.24
CA ALA A 91 2.71 10.04 12.48
C ALA A 91 1.83 9.65 13.67
N ASP A 92 2.44 9.07 14.69
CA ASP A 92 1.77 8.78 15.97
C ASP A 92 1.35 10.10 16.63
N PRO A 93 0.10 10.25 17.07
CA PRO A 93 -0.41 11.51 17.60
C PRO A 93 0.32 12.04 18.84
N LYS A 94 1.00 11.17 19.58
CA LYS A 94 1.71 11.53 20.82
C LYS A 94 3.19 11.78 20.61
N THR A 95 3.83 10.93 19.80
CA THR A 95 5.29 10.93 19.62
C THR A 95 5.74 11.64 18.35
N ASN A 96 4.81 11.88 17.42
CA ASN A 96 5.05 12.41 16.08
C ASN A 96 6.07 11.60 15.25
N LYS A 97 6.25 10.32 15.61
CA LYS A 97 7.09 9.37 14.85
C LYS A 97 6.24 8.52 13.94
N PRO A 98 6.78 8.06 12.80
CA PRO A 98 6.08 7.09 11.98
C PRO A 98 5.68 5.85 12.79
N SER A 99 4.42 5.46 12.71
CA SER A 99 3.84 4.33 13.43
C SER A 99 2.81 3.63 12.56
N PHE A 100 2.76 2.31 12.66
CA PHE A 100 1.76 1.51 11.97
C PHE A 100 0.45 1.57 12.77
N GLN A 101 -0.60 2.06 12.13
CA GLN A 101 -1.87 2.37 12.77
C GLN A 101 -3.05 1.88 11.94
N LEU A 102 -4.15 1.57 12.62
CA LEU A 102 -5.46 1.39 11.98
C LEU A 102 -6.29 2.64 12.24
N ILE A 103 -6.86 3.22 11.18
CA ILE A 103 -7.54 4.51 11.24
C ILE A 103 -8.98 4.44 10.74
N THR A 104 -9.83 5.33 11.25
CA THR A 104 -11.20 5.55 10.76
C THR A 104 -11.65 6.99 11.00
N PRO A 105 -12.34 7.62 10.04
CA PRO A 105 -13.00 8.90 10.24
C PRO A 105 -14.37 8.73 10.89
N PHE A 106 -14.87 9.80 11.51
CA PHE A 106 -16.24 9.94 11.97
C PHE A 106 -16.86 11.22 11.42
N ARG A 107 -18.08 11.16 10.95
CA ARG A 107 -18.95 12.31 10.67
C ARG A 107 -19.93 12.53 11.80
N GLY A 108 -20.56 13.70 11.89
CA GLY A 108 -21.71 13.90 12.76
C GLY A 108 -22.87 12.99 12.35
N LEU A 109 -23.69 12.54 13.31
CA LEU A 109 -24.76 11.55 13.06
C LEU A 109 -25.72 11.97 11.92
N ARG A 110 -26.00 13.27 11.80
CA ARG A 110 -26.92 13.84 10.79
C ARG A 110 -26.26 14.88 9.90
N ARG A 111 -24.92 14.87 9.81
CA ARG A 111 -24.14 15.86 9.07
C ARG A 111 -23.06 15.13 8.29
N GLU A 112 -22.74 15.63 7.10
CA GLU A 112 -21.66 15.06 6.28
C GLU A 112 -20.26 15.60 6.67
N PHE A 113 -20.18 16.63 7.51
CA PHE A 113 -18.90 17.16 7.97
C PHE A 113 -18.17 16.19 8.90
N LEU A 114 -16.86 16.15 8.76
CA LEU A 114 -15.99 15.36 9.61
C LEU A 114 -16.06 15.89 11.05
N ALA A 115 -16.34 15.00 12.00
CA ALA A 115 -16.45 15.32 13.42
C ALA A 115 -15.23 14.90 14.22
N ALA A 116 -14.67 13.73 13.89
CA ALA A 116 -13.51 13.20 14.58
C ALA A 116 -12.73 12.21 13.70
N HIS A 117 -11.51 11.92 14.10
CA HIS A 117 -10.67 10.89 13.53
C HIS A 117 -10.13 10.00 14.64
N MET A 118 -10.27 8.69 14.49
CA MET A 118 -9.80 7.71 15.45
C MET A 118 -8.65 6.90 14.85
N SER A 119 -7.61 6.68 15.64
CA SER A 119 -6.51 5.78 15.30
C SER A 119 -6.19 4.85 16.45
N VAL A 120 -5.64 3.67 16.13
CA VAL A 120 -5.11 2.73 17.12
C VAL A 120 -3.75 2.23 16.67
N GLY A 121 -2.76 2.25 17.57
CA GLY A 121 -1.42 1.76 17.30
C GLY A 121 -1.37 0.25 17.14
N SER A 122 -0.53 -0.20 16.21
CA SER A 122 -0.24 -1.62 15.95
C SER A 122 1.20 -2.00 16.26
N ASP A 123 2.10 -1.03 16.46
CA ASP A 123 3.48 -1.30 16.84
C ASP A 123 3.58 -1.76 18.31
N PRO A 124 4.61 -2.54 18.70
CA PRO A 124 4.76 -3.05 20.05
C PRO A 124 4.68 -1.98 21.14
N ASP A 125 5.24 -0.79 20.89
CA ASP A 125 5.32 0.30 21.87
C ASP A 125 3.98 1.01 22.10
N ASN A 126 3.10 1.00 21.11
CA ASN A 126 1.80 1.69 21.15
C ASN A 126 0.60 0.77 20.89
N TYR A 127 0.81 -0.55 20.90
CA TYR A 127 -0.21 -1.52 20.57
C TYR A 127 -1.48 -1.36 21.41
N GLY A 128 -2.60 -1.15 20.72
CA GLY A 128 -3.90 -1.00 21.36
C GLY A 128 -4.16 0.40 21.96
N GLN A 129 -3.23 1.35 21.81
CA GLN A 129 -3.47 2.73 22.23
C GLN A 129 -4.41 3.41 21.21
N ILE A 130 -5.63 3.65 21.66
CA ILE A 130 -6.63 4.37 20.86
C ILE A 130 -6.45 5.88 21.08
N ASN A 131 -6.39 6.62 19.99
CA ASN A 131 -6.37 8.07 19.99
C ASN A 131 -7.58 8.57 19.19
N VAL A 132 -8.32 9.52 19.76
CA VAL A 132 -9.46 10.17 19.10
C VAL A 132 -9.17 11.66 19.02
N ARG A 133 -9.02 12.16 17.80
CA ARG A 133 -8.88 13.60 17.52
C ARG A 133 -10.24 14.14 17.18
N VAL A 134 -10.80 14.95 18.05
CA VAL A 134 -12.07 15.65 17.84
C VAL A 134 -11.77 16.94 17.08
N LEU A 135 -12.52 17.21 16.00
CA LEU A 135 -12.39 18.41 15.21
C LEU A 135 -13.24 19.55 15.78
N PRO A 136 -12.78 20.80 15.66
CA PRO A 136 -13.55 21.94 16.13
C PRO A 136 -14.90 22.04 15.40
N THR A 137 -15.96 22.20 16.15
CA THR A 137 -17.33 22.32 15.59
C THR A 137 -17.56 23.60 14.78
N GLY A 138 -16.71 24.61 14.96
CA GLY A 138 -16.76 25.88 14.21
C GLY A 138 -16.13 25.81 12.81
N THR A 139 -15.36 24.78 12.50
CA THR A 139 -14.77 24.57 11.18
C THR A 139 -15.56 23.49 10.44
N GLN A 140 -16.10 23.84 9.28
CA GLN A 140 -16.81 22.88 8.43
C GLN A 140 -15.77 22.07 7.63
N THR A 141 -15.11 21.12 8.30
CA THR A 141 -14.20 20.19 7.62
C THR A 141 -15.02 19.19 6.82
N LEU A 142 -14.75 19.10 5.52
CA LEU A 142 -15.45 18.17 4.63
C LEU A 142 -15.32 16.75 5.16
N GLY A 143 -16.39 15.97 5.11
CA GLY A 143 -16.30 14.52 5.33
C GLY A 143 -15.82 13.79 4.07
N PRO A 144 -15.53 12.47 4.17
CA PRO A 144 -14.96 11.70 3.06
C PRO A 144 -15.79 11.78 1.77
N ASN A 145 -17.11 11.67 1.86
CA ASN A 145 -17.99 11.75 0.68
C ASN A 145 -17.91 13.14 0.02
N GLN A 146 -18.00 14.21 0.80
CA GLN A 146 -17.89 15.57 0.29
C GLN A 146 -16.50 15.86 -0.31
N ALA A 147 -15.44 15.33 0.31
CA ALA A 147 -14.09 15.50 -0.19
C ALA A 147 -13.92 14.80 -1.55
N GLN A 148 -14.43 13.57 -1.69
CA GLN A 148 -14.39 12.85 -2.95
C GLN A 148 -15.22 13.55 -4.03
N ASP A 149 -16.45 13.97 -3.72
CA ASP A 149 -17.30 14.72 -4.66
C ASP A 149 -16.59 15.99 -5.15
N THR A 150 -15.93 16.71 -4.24
CA THR A 150 -15.13 17.89 -4.58
C THR A 150 -13.98 17.56 -5.52
N MET A 151 -13.23 16.50 -5.24
CA MET A 151 -12.14 16.03 -6.10
C MET A 151 -12.66 15.61 -7.47
N MET A 152 -13.72 14.79 -7.53
CA MET A 152 -14.29 14.29 -8.78
C MET A 152 -14.92 15.35 -9.66
N SER A 153 -15.41 16.45 -9.08
CA SER A 153 -16.00 17.59 -9.81
C SER A 153 -14.96 18.56 -10.37
N SER A 154 -13.67 18.37 -10.08
CA SER A 154 -12.59 19.18 -10.66
C SER A 154 -12.56 19.05 -12.19
N ASP A 155 -12.44 20.17 -12.89
CA ASP A 155 -12.46 20.24 -14.36
C ASP A 155 -11.40 19.35 -15.02
N GLU A 156 -10.20 19.28 -14.45
CA GLU A 156 -9.09 18.50 -14.98
C GLU A 156 -9.42 17.01 -14.91
N ILE A 157 -9.92 16.56 -13.78
CA ILE A 157 -10.27 15.15 -13.54
C ILE A 157 -11.45 14.74 -14.42
N ALA A 158 -12.49 15.58 -14.50
CA ALA A 158 -13.65 15.32 -15.31
C ALA A 158 -13.29 15.18 -16.81
N ARG A 159 -12.36 16.02 -17.31
CA ARG A 159 -11.86 15.94 -18.69
C ARG A 159 -11.07 14.66 -18.93
N GLU A 160 -10.10 14.31 -18.08
CA GLU A 160 -9.29 13.11 -18.27
C GLU A 160 -10.16 11.84 -18.19
N ARG A 161 -11.09 11.77 -17.25
CA ARG A 161 -12.04 10.65 -17.18
C ARG A 161 -12.89 10.53 -18.44
N THR A 162 -13.31 11.62 -19.00
CA THR A 162 -14.09 11.65 -20.26
C THR A 162 -13.24 11.16 -21.45
N LEU A 163 -11.96 11.56 -21.52
CA LEU A 163 -11.05 11.16 -22.58
C LEU A 163 -10.71 9.66 -22.52
N LEU A 164 -10.59 9.11 -21.32
CA LEU A 164 -10.24 7.71 -21.12
C LEU A 164 -11.46 6.77 -21.18
N LYS A 165 -12.67 7.33 -21.08
CA LYS A 165 -13.91 6.55 -21.13
C LYS A 165 -14.04 5.79 -22.45
N GLY A 166 -14.23 4.47 -22.36
CA GLY A 166 -14.38 3.58 -23.51
C GLY A 166 -13.08 2.91 -23.99
N THR A 167 -11.92 3.39 -23.55
CA THR A 167 -10.65 2.71 -23.78
C THR A 167 -10.08 2.07 -22.53
N ASN A 168 -10.35 2.70 -21.38
CA ASN A 168 -9.87 2.25 -20.08
C ASN A 168 -10.99 2.29 -19.04
N ASP A 169 -11.01 1.30 -18.18
CA ASP A 169 -11.82 1.28 -16.98
C ASP A 169 -11.03 1.94 -15.86
N LEU A 170 -11.59 2.99 -15.29
CA LEU A 170 -10.99 3.73 -14.19
C LEU A 170 -11.61 3.27 -12.86
N THR A 171 -10.78 2.85 -11.94
CA THR A 171 -11.18 2.42 -10.60
C THR A 171 -10.51 3.31 -9.56
N ASN A 172 -11.32 3.87 -8.68
CA ASN A 172 -10.82 4.60 -7.52
C ASN A 172 -10.38 3.60 -6.45
N GLY A 173 -9.21 3.84 -5.86
CA GLY A 173 -8.77 3.08 -4.68
C GLY A 173 -9.32 3.68 -3.39
N ASN A 174 -8.84 3.20 -2.27
CA ASN A 174 -9.32 3.63 -0.97
C ASN A 174 -9.06 5.12 -0.72
N LEU A 175 -10.08 5.85 -0.30
CA LEU A 175 -9.94 7.24 0.15
C LEU A 175 -9.40 7.25 1.59
N LEU A 176 -8.17 7.70 1.76
CA LEU A 176 -7.54 7.87 3.08
C LEU A 176 -7.87 9.25 3.65
N THR A 177 -8.28 9.28 4.91
CA THR A 177 -8.50 10.51 5.69
C THR A 177 -7.37 10.63 6.70
N LEU A 178 -6.45 11.56 6.48
CA LEU A 178 -5.23 11.71 7.27
C LEU A 178 -5.22 13.05 8.01
N PRO A 179 -5.20 13.06 9.35
CA PRO A 179 -5.02 14.28 10.10
C PRO A 179 -3.59 14.81 9.90
N VAL A 180 -3.46 16.09 9.54
CA VAL A 180 -2.17 16.78 9.38
C VAL A 180 -2.17 18.07 10.15
N GLY A 181 -1.05 18.40 10.77
CA GLY A 181 -0.93 19.63 11.56
C GLY A 181 -2.02 19.79 12.64
N ASP A 182 -2.40 21.01 12.91
CA ASP A 182 -3.34 21.39 13.96
C ASP A 182 -4.78 21.46 13.44
N GLY A 183 -5.40 20.26 13.29
CA GLY A 183 -6.82 20.18 12.97
C GLY A 183 -7.17 20.21 11.48
N GLN A 184 -6.19 20.13 10.62
CA GLN A 184 -6.41 20.00 9.17
C GLN A 184 -6.46 18.52 8.75
N ILE A 185 -7.15 18.27 7.65
CA ILE A 185 -7.30 16.92 7.09
C ILE A 185 -6.79 16.91 5.65
N LEU A 186 -5.97 15.91 5.38
CA LEU A 186 -5.50 15.56 4.05
C LEU A 186 -6.28 14.32 3.58
N TYR A 187 -6.91 14.42 2.43
CA TYR A 187 -7.52 13.31 1.72
C TYR A 187 -6.61 12.84 0.61
N VAL A 188 -6.40 11.53 0.52
CA VAL A 188 -5.56 10.92 -0.52
C VAL A 188 -6.29 9.72 -1.11
N GLU A 189 -6.41 9.69 -2.44
CA GLU A 189 -7.08 8.63 -3.17
C GLU A 189 -6.30 8.27 -4.43
N PRO A 190 -5.86 7.02 -4.60
CA PRO A 190 -5.23 6.57 -5.84
C PRO A 190 -6.29 6.23 -6.90
N VAL A 191 -6.00 6.56 -8.15
CA VAL A 191 -6.82 6.20 -9.30
C VAL A 191 -6.06 5.20 -10.17
N TYR A 192 -6.69 4.06 -10.40
CA TYR A 192 -6.14 2.99 -11.22
C TYR A 192 -6.82 2.97 -12.59
N SER A 193 -6.05 2.59 -13.59
CA SER A 193 -6.53 2.39 -14.96
C SER A 193 -6.26 0.96 -15.39
N GLN A 194 -7.27 0.32 -15.96
CA GLN A 194 -7.19 -0.99 -16.58
C GLN A 194 -7.74 -0.88 -18.00
N ARG A 195 -7.14 -1.58 -18.96
CA ARG A 195 -7.61 -1.54 -20.34
C ARG A 195 -8.96 -2.26 -20.46
N SER A 196 -9.95 -1.58 -21.01
CA SER A 196 -11.30 -2.13 -21.15
C SER A 196 -11.31 -3.35 -22.09
N GLY A 197 -12.09 -4.36 -21.72
CA GLY A 197 -12.26 -5.58 -22.53
C GLY A 197 -11.10 -6.57 -22.50
N GLN A 198 -10.15 -6.40 -21.56
CA GLN A 198 -9.08 -7.35 -21.32
C GLN A 198 -9.09 -7.80 -19.87
N ASP A 199 -9.73 -8.92 -19.59
CA ASP A 199 -9.87 -9.48 -18.22
C ASP A 199 -8.51 -9.82 -17.57
N SER A 200 -7.48 -10.06 -18.37
CA SER A 200 -6.11 -10.33 -17.93
C SER A 200 -5.24 -9.09 -17.71
N ALA A 201 -5.75 -7.89 -18.03
CA ALA A 201 -4.98 -6.67 -17.83
C ALA A 201 -4.91 -6.30 -16.34
N PHE A 202 -3.71 -6.06 -15.82
CA PHE A 202 -3.54 -5.60 -14.45
C PHE A 202 -3.85 -4.10 -14.33
N PRO A 203 -4.60 -3.69 -13.29
CA PRO A 203 -4.78 -2.28 -12.97
C PRO A 203 -3.44 -1.62 -12.68
N LYS A 204 -3.19 -0.46 -13.29
CA LYS A 204 -1.99 0.34 -13.07
C LYS A 204 -2.37 1.65 -12.39
N LEU A 205 -1.57 2.09 -11.44
CA LEU A 205 -1.73 3.42 -10.86
C LEU A 205 -1.59 4.46 -11.98
N LEU A 206 -2.65 5.23 -12.19
CA LEU A 206 -2.70 6.27 -13.20
C LEU A 206 -2.39 7.63 -12.59
N ARG A 207 -3.06 7.94 -11.46
CA ARG A 207 -2.98 9.22 -10.78
C ARG A 207 -3.16 9.05 -9.27
N VAL A 208 -2.74 10.06 -8.55
CA VAL A 208 -3.08 10.25 -7.14
C VAL A 208 -3.88 11.54 -7.01
N LEU A 209 -5.04 11.43 -6.39
CA LEU A 209 -5.89 12.54 -5.99
C LEU A 209 -5.53 12.95 -4.57
N VAL A 210 -5.44 14.25 -4.35
CA VAL A 210 -5.22 14.83 -3.04
C VAL A 210 -6.19 15.98 -2.84
N SER A 211 -6.82 16.06 -1.68
CA SER A 211 -7.58 17.24 -1.27
C SER A 211 -7.06 17.75 0.07
N TYR A 212 -6.70 19.00 0.11
CA TYR A 212 -6.18 19.66 1.28
C TYR A 212 -6.55 21.14 1.30
N ASN A 213 -7.13 21.59 2.39
CA ASN A 213 -7.48 23.01 2.61
C ASN A 213 -8.28 23.64 1.47
N GLY A 214 -9.22 22.87 0.91
CA GLY A 214 -10.09 23.30 -0.21
C GLY A 214 -9.42 23.28 -1.59
N GLN A 215 -8.17 22.89 -1.68
CA GLN A 215 -7.45 22.70 -2.95
C GLN A 215 -7.43 21.22 -3.33
N VAL A 216 -7.42 20.96 -4.63
CA VAL A 216 -7.34 19.61 -5.20
C VAL A 216 -6.06 19.47 -6.01
N GLY A 217 -5.29 18.43 -5.70
CA GLY A 217 -4.12 18.02 -6.46
C GLY A 217 -4.41 16.74 -7.24
N TYR A 218 -3.91 16.66 -8.48
CA TYR A 218 -4.10 15.52 -9.36
C TYR A 218 -2.84 15.30 -10.21
N ALA A 219 -2.08 14.26 -9.89
CA ALA A 219 -0.79 14.03 -10.53
C ALA A 219 -0.44 12.54 -10.61
N PRO A 220 0.54 12.13 -11.45
CA PRO A 220 1.02 10.76 -11.52
C PRO A 220 1.62 10.24 -10.21
N THR A 221 2.22 11.13 -9.42
CA THR A 221 2.87 10.78 -8.15
C THR A 221 2.25 11.53 -6.98
N ILE A 222 2.33 10.94 -5.78
CA ILE A 222 1.84 11.59 -4.56
C ILE A 222 2.60 12.90 -4.26
N ALA A 223 3.90 12.94 -4.53
CA ALA A 223 4.74 14.12 -4.29
C ALA A 223 4.29 15.31 -5.14
N GLU A 224 4.02 15.09 -6.42
CA GLU A 224 3.50 16.12 -7.34
C GLU A 224 2.09 16.57 -6.94
N ALA A 225 1.20 15.63 -6.58
CA ALA A 225 -0.15 15.95 -6.14
C ALA A 225 -0.14 16.78 -4.84
N LEU A 226 0.71 16.45 -3.87
CA LEU A 226 0.91 17.22 -2.64
C LEU A 226 1.45 18.63 -2.93
N SER A 227 2.39 18.75 -3.87
CA SER A 227 2.93 20.05 -4.28
C SER A 227 1.85 20.97 -4.87
N GLN A 228 0.88 20.44 -5.62
CA GLN A 228 -0.23 21.21 -6.19
C GLN A 228 -1.15 21.81 -5.12
N VAL A 229 -1.26 21.17 -3.95
CA VAL A 229 -2.03 21.70 -2.81
C VAL A 229 -1.18 22.46 -1.80
N GLY A 230 0.04 22.85 -2.17
CA GLY A 230 0.93 23.66 -1.35
C GLY A 230 1.68 22.91 -0.25
N ILE A 231 1.64 21.57 -0.25
CA ILE A 231 2.43 20.75 0.68
C ILE A 231 3.79 20.49 0.06
N ASN A 232 4.83 21.07 0.65
CA ASN A 232 6.20 20.89 0.17
C ASN A 232 6.76 19.55 0.68
N THR A 233 7.04 18.63 -0.22
CA THR A 233 7.58 17.31 0.08
C THR A 233 9.11 17.29 0.21
N SER A 234 9.81 18.41 -0.07
CA SER A 234 11.27 18.50 0.03
C SER A 234 11.82 18.36 1.46
N SER A 235 10.97 18.52 2.47
CA SER A 235 11.31 18.30 3.88
C SER A 235 10.94 16.90 4.38
N THR A 236 10.26 16.10 3.60
CA THR A 236 9.97 14.70 3.93
C THR A 236 11.14 13.86 3.44
N THR A 237 12.09 13.61 4.32
CA THR A 237 13.11 12.59 4.15
C THR A 237 12.43 11.26 3.83
N ASP A 238 12.75 10.68 2.69
CA ASP A 238 12.42 9.33 2.25
C ASP A 238 10.96 9.04 1.82
N ILE A 239 10.42 9.81 0.86
CA ILE A 239 9.56 9.15 -0.13
C ILE A 239 10.52 8.45 -1.11
N ARG A 240 10.91 7.22 -0.81
CA ARG A 240 11.58 6.37 -1.79
C ARG A 240 10.59 6.17 -2.92
N GLU A 241 10.92 6.63 -4.10
CA GLU A 241 10.28 6.17 -5.32
C GLU A 241 10.37 4.65 -5.30
N ILE A 242 9.23 3.99 -5.17
CA ILE A 242 9.13 2.56 -5.40
C ILE A 242 9.13 2.42 -6.92
N ASP A 243 10.31 2.55 -7.52
CA ASP A 243 10.55 2.07 -8.85
C ASP A 243 10.50 0.54 -8.75
N GLY A 244 9.63 -0.20 -9.21
CA GLY A 244 9.47 -1.65 -9.06
C GLY A 244 10.74 -2.53 -8.97
N SER A 245 11.83 -2.02 -8.48
CA SER A 245 13.06 -2.75 -8.19
C SER A 245 12.90 -3.48 -6.84
N VAL A 246 12.94 -4.79 -6.89
CA VAL A 246 12.98 -5.67 -5.72
C VAL A 246 14.20 -5.29 -4.89
N VAL A 247 13.97 -4.74 -3.71
CA VAL A 247 15.03 -4.47 -2.73
C VAL A 247 15.57 -5.83 -2.27
N ASP A 248 16.79 -6.16 -2.69
CA ASP A 248 17.52 -7.33 -2.19
C ASP A 248 17.89 -7.07 -0.71
N PRO A 249 17.33 -7.81 0.27
CA PRO A 249 17.59 -7.57 1.69
C PRO A 249 19.00 -7.94 2.16
N GLY A 250 19.89 -8.35 1.24
CA GLY A 250 21.25 -8.81 1.52
C GLY A 250 22.37 -7.77 1.42
N LYS A 251 22.14 -6.55 0.90
CA LYS A 251 23.22 -5.60 0.58
C LYS A 251 23.52 -4.48 1.58
N ASP A 252 22.80 -4.36 2.67
CA ASP A 252 22.98 -3.25 3.63
C ASP A 252 23.93 -3.54 4.81
N LYS A 253 24.74 -4.63 4.78
CA LYS A 253 25.65 -4.94 5.91
C LYS A 253 27.11 -4.45 5.76
N ASP A 254 27.52 -3.85 4.63
CA ASP A 254 28.93 -3.52 4.40
C ASP A 254 29.29 -2.04 4.22
N LYS A 255 28.45 -1.10 4.70
CA LYS A 255 28.79 0.32 4.67
C LYS A 255 28.84 0.99 6.06
N LYS A 256 29.45 0.34 7.04
CA LYS A 256 29.86 0.98 8.31
C LYS A 256 31.21 0.48 8.76
N LYS A 257 32.27 0.86 8.04
CA LYS A 257 33.63 0.98 8.57
C LYS A 257 34.53 1.58 7.48
N SER A 258 34.71 2.87 7.49
CA SER A 258 35.95 3.59 7.20
C SER A 258 35.67 5.06 6.92
N LYS A 259 35.71 5.84 7.95
CA LYS A 259 36.06 7.27 7.91
C LYS A 259 36.80 7.51 9.20
N ASP A 260 38.10 7.46 9.08
CA ASP A 260 39.01 8.35 9.78
C ASP A 260 40.41 8.16 9.20
N GLU A 261 41.09 9.31 9.02
CA GLU A 261 42.52 9.49 8.72
C GLU A 261 42.93 9.21 7.27
N ASP A 262 43.55 10.09 6.48
CA ASP A 262 44.45 11.16 6.81
C ASP A 262 44.64 12.08 5.58
N LYS A 263 45.02 13.30 5.84
CA LYS A 263 45.45 14.36 4.91
C LYS A 263 46.80 14.00 4.30
N SER A 264 47.03 14.29 3.02
CA SER A 264 48.05 15.24 2.56
C SER A 264 48.53 14.97 1.13
N ASN A 265 48.58 16.07 0.39
CA ASN A 265 49.52 16.49 -0.62
C ASN A 265 49.67 15.83 -2.00
N ALA A 266 49.27 16.62 -2.98
CA ALA A 266 50.15 17.32 -3.94
C ALA A 266 50.54 16.59 -5.25
N ASP A 267 50.19 17.31 -6.31
CA ASP A 267 50.93 17.55 -7.56
C ASP A 267 51.25 16.41 -8.54
N GLY A 268 50.88 16.72 -9.77
CA GLY A 268 51.71 16.37 -10.91
C GLY A 268 51.01 15.76 -12.13
N LYS A 269 50.53 16.66 -13.02
CA LYS A 269 50.80 16.65 -14.48
C LYS A 269 50.90 15.31 -15.23
N ASP A 270 50.15 15.21 -16.24
CA ASP A 270 50.40 15.52 -17.67
C ASP A 270 50.16 14.33 -18.64
N SER A 271 49.43 14.63 -19.69
CA SER A 271 49.58 14.28 -21.08
C SER A 271 49.42 12.87 -21.62
N GLY A 272 48.60 12.86 -22.66
CA GLY A 272 48.93 12.18 -23.92
C GLY A 272 48.01 11.04 -24.25
N SER A 273 47.01 11.25 -25.03
CA SER A 273 46.81 11.24 -26.49
C SER A 273 46.89 9.85 -27.17
N ASN A 274 45.84 9.64 -27.94
CA ASN A 274 45.83 8.94 -29.24
C ASN A 274 45.97 7.42 -29.22
N ASP A 275 45.35 6.72 -30.03
CA ASP A 275 44.61 6.77 -31.30
C ASP A 275 44.18 5.37 -31.67
N ASP A 276 43.04 5.31 -32.31
CA ASP A 276 42.70 4.64 -33.55
C ASP A 276 42.83 3.11 -33.81
N LYS A 277 41.77 2.69 -34.46
CA LYS A 277 41.61 1.76 -35.59
C LYS A 277 41.16 0.34 -35.29
N ASP A 278 39.95 0.14 -35.70
CA ASP A 278 39.47 -0.43 -36.98
C ASP A 278 39.89 -1.87 -37.27
N SER A 279 38.87 -2.64 -37.53
CA SER A 279 38.63 -3.54 -38.70
C SER A 279 38.04 -4.89 -38.25
N ASN A 280 36.82 -5.11 -38.60
CA ASN A 280 36.24 -5.68 -39.83
C ASN A 280 36.62 -7.15 -40.13
N ALA A 281 35.58 -7.90 -40.31
CA ALA A 281 35.36 -8.93 -41.32
C ALA A 281 35.04 -10.36 -40.88
N LYS A 282 33.81 -10.72 -41.15
CA LYS A 282 33.38 -11.81 -42.05
C LYS A 282 33.83 -13.24 -41.86
N GLY A 283 32.83 -14.10 -41.91
CA GLY A 283 32.89 -15.47 -42.46
C GLY A 283 31.93 -16.38 -41.69
N ALA A 284 30.80 -16.65 -42.07
CA ALA A 284 30.19 -17.50 -43.08
C ALA A 284 30.37 -19.00 -42.83
N ALA A 285 29.19 -19.62 -42.67
CA ALA A 285 28.74 -20.90 -43.18
C ALA A 285 29.26 -22.20 -42.57
N GLY A 286 28.32 -23.07 -42.27
CA GLY A 286 28.51 -24.51 -42.26
C GLY A 286 27.43 -25.31 -41.52
N LYS A 287 26.44 -25.70 -42.32
CA LYS A 287 25.50 -26.80 -42.08
C LYS A 287 26.13 -28.03 -41.42
N THR A 288 25.38 -28.73 -40.56
CA THR A 288 24.82 -30.06 -40.84
C THR A 288 24.03 -30.58 -39.63
N ASP A 289 22.82 -30.78 -39.89
CA ASP A 289 21.91 -31.89 -39.68
C ASP A 289 22.49 -33.13 -39.00
N LYS A 290 21.85 -33.53 -37.90
CA LYS A 290 21.55 -34.95 -37.61
C LYS A 290 20.56 -35.08 -36.46
N THR A 291 19.37 -35.45 -36.89
CA THR A 291 18.40 -36.24 -36.13
C THR A 291 19.04 -37.33 -35.29
N ASP A 292 18.65 -37.41 -34.02
CA ASP A 292 18.35 -38.69 -33.41
C ASP A 292 17.30 -38.50 -32.31
N GLY A 293 16.18 -39.13 -32.57
CA GLY A 293 15.07 -39.25 -31.66
C GLY A 293 15.40 -40.19 -30.51
N LYS A 294 15.04 -39.74 -29.30
CA LYS A 294 14.73 -40.66 -28.21
C LYS A 294 13.59 -40.04 -27.43
N GLY A 295 12.35 -40.45 -27.79
CA GLY A 295 11.16 -40.15 -27.01
C GLY A 295 11.34 -40.76 -25.61
N THR A 296 11.57 -39.91 -24.65
CA THR A 296 11.25 -40.19 -23.25
C THR A 296 9.80 -39.75 -23.03
N ASP A 297 8.97 -40.73 -22.84
CA ASP A 297 7.55 -40.60 -22.43
C ASP A 297 7.55 -39.98 -21.02
N THR A 298 7.77 -38.69 -20.96
CA THR A 298 7.69 -37.92 -19.69
C THR A 298 6.21 -37.64 -19.44
N SER A 299 5.70 -38.00 -18.26
CA SER A 299 4.33 -37.73 -17.87
C SER A 299 4.00 -36.23 -17.99
N PRO A 300 2.74 -35.87 -18.28
CA PRO A 300 2.36 -34.44 -18.38
C PRO A 300 2.76 -33.60 -17.17
N GLU A 301 2.70 -34.22 -15.98
CA GLU A 301 3.14 -33.52 -14.74
C GLU A 301 4.66 -33.28 -14.71
N GLN A 302 5.45 -34.18 -15.28
CA GLN A 302 6.91 -34.00 -15.36
C GLN A 302 7.27 -32.87 -16.33
N ARG A 303 6.54 -32.76 -17.45
CA ARG A 303 6.71 -31.66 -18.42
C ARG A 303 6.41 -30.30 -17.82
N VAL A 304 5.38 -30.18 -16.97
CA VAL A 304 5.08 -28.96 -16.23
C VAL A 304 6.20 -28.60 -15.25
N ARG A 305 6.75 -29.59 -14.52
CA ARG A 305 7.88 -29.34 -13.60
C ARG A 305 9.13 -28.86 -14.34
N ASP A 306 9.49 -29.52 -15.44
CA ASP A 306 10.66 -29.17 -16.24
C ASP A 306 10.51 -27.76 -16.86
N ALA A 307 9.32 -27.40 -17.31
CA ALA A 307 9.02 -26.06 -17.80
C ALA A 307 9.09 -25.00 -16.70
N MET A 308 8.62 -25.32 -15.49
CA MET A 308 8.70 -24.42 -14.33
C MET A 308 10.14 -24.19 -13.86
N ASP A 309 10.98 -25.24 -13.88
CA ASP A 309 12.42 -25.13 -13.59
C ASP A 309 13.12 -24.26 -14.64
N LYS A 310 12.73 -24.36 -15.90
CA LYS A 310 13.25 -23.51 -16.97
C LYS A 310 12.87 -22.04 -16.80
N VAL A 311 11.64 -21.75 -16.39
CA VAL A 311 11.20 -20.39 -16.05
C VAL A 311 12.02 -19.81 -14.90
N ASN A 312 12.24 -20.58 -13.83
CA ASN A 312 13.04 -20.14 -12.71
C ASN A 312 14.50 -19.86 -13.11
N LYS A 313 15.09 -20.70 -13.93
CA LYS A 313 16.46 -20.55 -14.41
C LYS A 313 16.64 -19.34 -15.33
N THR A 314 15.67 -19.09 -16.23
CA THR A 314 15.73 -17.95 -17.13
C THR A 314 15.44 -16.63 -16.41
N ARG A 315 14.68 -16.64 -15.32
CA ARG A 315 14.50 -15.48 -14.45
C ARG A 315 15.81 -15.00 -13.82
N GLU A 316 16.71 -15.93 -13.50
CA GLU A 316 18.03 -15.62 -12.92
C GLU A 316 19.06 -15.16 -13.99
N SER A 317 18.86 -15.53 -15.26
CA SER A 317 19.78 -15.17 -16.36
C SER A 317 19.60 -13.74 -16.91
N GLY A 318 18.50 -13.04 -16.53
CA GLY A 318 18.25 -11.65 -16.89
C GLY A 318 17.85 -11.40 -18.35
N SER A 319 17.65 -12.45 -19.18
CA SER A 319 17.19 -12.31 -20.56
C SER A 319 15.66 -12.34 -20.65
N PHE A 320 15.05 -11.21 -20.96
CA PHE A 320 13.59 -11.09 -21.11
C PHE A 320 13.01 -11.95 -22.23
N GLU A 321 13.77 -12.14 -23.31
CA GLU A 321 13.33 -12.96 -24.44
C GLU A 321 13.32 -14.46 -24.12
N GLU A 322 14.33 -14.94 -23.40
CA GLU A 322 14.40 -16.34 -22.95
C GLU A 322 13.37 -16.64 -21.88
N PHE A 323 13.12 -15.69 -20.98
CA PHE A 323 12.08 -15.79 -19.97
C PHE A 323 10.68 -15.86 -20.59
N GLY A 324 10.39 -15.04 -21.62
CA GLY A 324 9.13 -15.10 -22.36
C GLY A 324 8.92 -16.47 -23.02
N LYS A 325 9.92 -17.01 -23.69
CA LYS A 325 9.85 -18.36 -24.30
C LYS A 325 9.62 -19.47 -23.26
N ALA A 326 10.24 -19.36 -22.09
CA ALA A 326 10.06 -20.34 -21.02
C ALA A 326 8.64 -20.29 -20.42
N LEU A 327 8.02 -19.11 -20.35
CA LEU A 327 6.61 -18.95 -19.95
C LEU A 327 5.64 -19.56 -20.97
N ASP A 328 5.87 -19.37 -22.27
CA ASP A 328 5.06 -19.97 -23.32
C ASP A 328 5.14 -21.51 -23.29
N GLU A 329 6.32 -22.08 -23.01
CA GLU A 329 6.49 -23.53 -22.84
C GLU A 329 5.76 -24.05 -21.61
N LEU A 330 5.75 -23.31 -20.50
CA LEU A 330 5.01 -23.67 -19.29
C LEU A 330 3.49 -23.65 -19.54
N ASP A 331 2.99 -22.60 -20.20
CA ASP A 331 1.56 -22.50 -20.55
C ASP A 331 1.11 -23.67 -21.43
N LYS A 332 1.90 -24.04 -22.43
CA LYS A 332 1.65 -25.20 -23.28
C LYS A 332 1.63 -26.50 -22.49
N ALA A 333 2.58 -26.73 -21.58
CA ALA A 333 2.64 -27.92 -20.76
C ALA A 333 1.43 -28.03 -19.80
N VAL A 334 0.94 -26.90 -19.27
CA VAL A 334 -0.25 -26.83 -18.42
C VAL A 334 -1.51 -27.12 -19.23
N GLN A 335 -1.64 -26.61 -20.45
CA GLN A 335 -2.78 -26.91 -21.35
C GLN A 335 -2.83 -28.39 -21.72
N GLU A 336 -1.66 -29.01 -22.01
CA GLU A 336 -1.57 -30.46 -22.26
C GLU A 336 -2.02 -31.27 -21.04
N LEU A 337 -1.61 -30.87 -19.81
CA LEU A 337 -2.05 -31.52 -18.56
C LEU A 337 -3.57 -31.41 -18.32
N GLN A 338 -4.18 -30.28 -18.74
CA GLN A 338 -5.62 -30.06 -18.60
C GLN A 338 -6.45 -30.86 -19.62
N SER A 339 -5.87 -31.11 -20.82
CA SER A 339 -6.57 -31.87 -21.87
C SER A 339 -6.52 -33.37 -21.67
N ASP A 340 -5.60 -33.87 -20.85
CA ASP A 340 -5.47 -35.29 -20.49
C ASP A 340 -6.30 -35.71 -19.25
N ARG A 341 -7.07 -34.78 -18.68
CA ARG A 341 -8.04 -35.03 -17.58
C ARG A 341 -9.45 -35.07 -18.09
#